data_0894c749f8e516c8f08e1c7b3179f6ec
#
_entry.id   0894c749f8e516c8f08e1c7b3179f6ec
#
_cell.length_a   1.000
_cell.length_b   1.000
_cell.length_c   1.000
_cell.angle_alpha   90.00
_cell.angle_beta   90.00
_cell.angle_gamma   90.00
#
_symmetry.space_group_name_H-M   'P 1'
#
loop_
_entity.id
_entity.type
_entity.pdbx_description
1 polymer ?
#
loop_
_entity_poly.entity_id
_entity_poly.type
_entity_poly.pdbx_seq_one_letter_code
_entity_poly.pdbx_strand_id
1 'polypeptide(L)'
;MKTEKTIQTAVPLPLAHAYNVRDIGCYCDRNGGKLREGRFLRADALGRLDDREWKFLKDYGVTLIVDLRSPKEREQEPFDREAEAAGIRYHAVPMFDNIQSNDGTEEFPSSLHDLYIRMLDRNGDQIREVLREFLKNEEGCCLFNCTAGKDRTGVIAMLLLGLADVEDDTIIAD
;
A
#
# COMPACT_ATOMS: atom_id res chain seq x y z
N MET A 1 25.80 9.33 25.97
CA MET A 1 24.37 9.62 25.89
C MET A 1 23.90 9.11 24.53
N LYS A 2 23.12 8.03 24.49
CA LYS A 2 22.40 7.64 23.27
C LYS A 2 21.29 8.69 23.10
N THR A 3 21.39 9.54 22.10
CA THR A 3 20.26 10.37 21.66
C THR A 3 19.11 9.42 21.31
N GLU A 4 18.00 9.48 22.04
CA GLU A 4 16.76 8.82 21.63
C GLU A 4 16.42 9.34 20.24
N LYS A 5 16.52 8.46 19.26
CA LYS A 5 16.17 8.76 17.88
C LYS A 5 14.64 8.83 17.85
N THR A 6 14.08 10.01 17.67
CA THR A 6 12.64 10.16 17.51
C THR A 6 12.24 9.45 16.21
N ILE A 7 11.46 8.38 16.32
CA ILE A 7 10.92 7.66 15.16
C ILE A 7 9.82 8.55 14.56
N GLN A 8 10.00 8.92 13.31
CA GLN A 8 8.99 9.68 12.56
C GLN A 8 7.87 8.73 12.13
N THR A 9 6.63 9.11 12.35
CA THR A 9 5.44 8.36 11.90
C THR A 9 4.63 9.22 10.93
N ALA A 10 4.10 8.59 9.87
CA ALA A 10 3.22 9.28 8.93
C ALA A 10 1.88 9.65 9.59
N VAL A 11 1.39 10.83 9.27
CA VAL A 11 0.08 11.30 9.74
C VAL A 11 -0.99 10.81 8.75
N PRO A 12 -2.07 10.17 9.22
CA PRO A 12 -3.19 9.79 8.36
C PRO A 12 -3.80 11.01 7.67
N LEU A 13 -4.21 10.85 6.40
CA LEU A 13 -4.96 11.86 5.69
C LEU A 13 -6.37 12.03 6.28
N PRO A 14 -6.97 13.23 6.19
CA PRO A 14 -8.24 13.55 6.84
C PRO A 14 -9.43 12.99 6.04
N LEU A 15 -9.50 11.67 5.93
CA LEU A 15 -10.62 10.94 5.34
C LEU A 15 -11.48 10.35 6.48
N ALA A 16 -12.80 10.46 6.35
CA ALA A 16 -13.73 9.99 7.39
C ALA A 16 -14.05 8.48 7.24
N HIS A 17 -13.98 7.96 6.01
CA HIS A 17 -14.39 6.60 5.69
C HIS A 17 -13.23 5.68 5.26
N ALA A 18 -11.98 6.17 5.33
CA ALA A 18 -10.77 5.36 5.24
C ALA A 18 -9.82 5.75 6.39
N TYR A 19 -9.27 4.75 7.09
CA TYR A 19 -8.63 4.98 8.39
C TYR A 19 -7.11 4.86 8.35
N ASN A 20 -6.58 4.26 7.31
CA ASN A 20 -5.16 3.90 7.21
C ASN A 20 -4.48 4.54 5.99
N VAL A 21 -5.02 5.66 5.52
CA VAL A 21 -4.49 6.38 4.36
C VAL A 21 -3.43 7.36 4.80
N ARG A 22 -2.18 7.17 4.34
CA ARG A 22 -1.07 8.06 4.66
C ARG A 22 -0.01 8.10 3.56
N ASP A 23 0.71 9.22 3.50
CA ASP A 23 1.82 9.42 2.58
C ASP A 23 3.11 8.83 3.18
N ILE A 24 3.75 7.91 2.46
CA ILE A 24 5.04 7.34 2.88
C ILE A 24 6.23 8.21 2.43
N GLY A 25 6.01 9.30 1.72
CA GLY A 25 7.03 10.30 1.36
C GLY A 25 7.41 11.24 2.51
N CYS A 26 6.73 11.16 3.66
CA CYS A 26 7.04 11.97 4.84
C CYS A 26 8.36 11.57 5.54
N TYR A 27 8.94 10.42 5.19
CA TYR A 27 10.15 9.89 5.82
C TYR A 27 11.43 10.46 5.22
N CYS A 28 12.57 10.19 5.91
CA CYS A 28 13.90 10.52 5.44
C CYS A 28 14.71 9.23 5.20
N ASP A 29 15.65 9.29 4.26
CA ASP A 29 16.65 8.25 4.08
C ASP A 29 17.70 8.25 5.22
N ARG A 30 18.59 7.26 5.23
CA ARG A 30 19.65 7.11 6.26
C ARG A 30 20.62 8.29 6.29
N ASN A 31 20.71 9.08 5.22
CA ASN A 31 21.58 10.25 5.10
C ASN A 31 20.86 11.56 5.46
N GLY A 32 19.58 11.51 5.84
CA GLY A 32 18.76 12.67 6.18
C GLY A 32 18.14 13.36 4.97
N GLY A 33 18.22 12.77 3.78
CA GLY A 33 17.51 13.21 2.59
C GLY A 33 16.01 12.96 2.73
N LYS A 34 15.18 13.98 2.47
CA LYS A 34 13.72 13.85 2.51
C LYS A 34 13.21 13.07 1.30
N LEU A 35 12.31 12.11 1.53
CA LEU A 35 11.58 11.48 0.45
C LEU A 35 10.59 12.47 -0.17
N ARG A 36 10.09 12.12 -1.34
CA ARG A 36 9.13 12.96 -2.06
C ARG A 36 7.70 12.65 -1.60
N GLU A 37 7.08 13.59 -0.91
CA GLU A 37 5.66 13.56 -0.61
C GLU A 37 4.81 13.65 -1.89
N GLY A 38 3.57 13.16 -1.83
CA GLY A 38 2.65 13.15 -2.97
C GLY A 38 3.01 12.12 -4.04
N ARG A 39 3.90 11.17 -3.75
CA ARG A 39 4.29 10.14 -4.70
C ARG A 39 3.65 8.78 -4.41
N PHE A 40 3.60 8.40 -3.15
CA PHE A 40 3.05 7.10 -2.73
C PHE A 40 2.17 7.24 -1.49
N LEU A 41 0.90 6.86 -1.62
CA LEU A 41 -0.02 6.69 -0.50
C LEU A 41 -0.26 5.21 -0.26
N ARG A 42 -0.18 4.79 0.98
CA ARG A 42 -0.72 3.49 1.39
C ARG A 42 -2.11 3.67 2.00
N ALA A 43 -3.00 2.66 1.83
CA ALA A 43 -4.39 2.77 2.25
C ALA A 43 -4.99 1.42 2.68
N ASP A 44 -6.09 1.50 3.44
CA ASP A 44 -7.11 0.46 3.57
C ASP A 44 -8.10 0.49 2.39
N ALA A 45 -9.15 -0.31 2.44
CA ALA A 45 -10.17 -0.37 1.38
C ALA A 45 -10.91 0.97 1.25
N LEU A 46 -11.19 1.37 -0.01
CA LEU A 46 -11.73 2.68 -0.36
C LEU A 46 -13.22 2.64 -0.72
N GLY A 47 -13.88 1.48 -0.61
CA GLY A 47 -15.26 1.30 -1.06
C GLY A 47 -16.31 2.09 -0.26
N ARG A 48 -15.92 2.72 0.84
CA ARG A 48 -16.82 3.54 1.67
C ARG A 48 -16.64 5.04 1.48
N LEU A 49 -15.68 5.46 0.64
CA LEU A 49 -15.44 6.87 0.39
C LEU A 49 -16.65 7.53 -0.25
N ASP A 50 -16.98 8.74 0.20
CA ASP A 50 -17.97 9.57 -0.45
C ASP A 50 -17.37 10.40 -1.61
N ASP A 51 -18.21 11.10 -2.38
CA ASP A 51 -17.79 11.90 -3.53
C ASP A 51 -16.77 13.00 -3.17
N ARG A 52 -16.85 13.55 -1.94
CA ARG A 52 -15.92 14.59 -1.47
C ARG A 52 -14.54 13.99 -1.19
N GLU A 53 -14.49 12.78 -0.68
CA GLU A 53 -13.26 12.06 -0.39
C GLU A 53 -12.59 11.57 -1.68
N TRP A 54 -13.36 11.10 -2.66
CA TRP A 54 -12.84 10.82 -4.00
C TRP A 54 -12.26 12.07 -4.65
N LYS A 55 -12.96 13.21 -4.54
CA LYS A 55 -12.45 14.49 -5.00
C LYS A 55 -11.19 14.89 -4.25
N PHE A 56 -11.12 14.69 -2.93
CA PHE A 56 -9.93 14.97 -2.13
C PHE A 56 -8.73 14.16 -2.62
N LEU A 57 -8.86 12.86 -2.86
CA LEU A 57 -7.77 12.03 -3.39
C LEU A 57 -7.31 12.52 -4.77
N LYS A 58 -8.25 12.92 -5.63
CA LYS A 58 -7.93 13.50 -6.93
C LYS A 58 -7.18 14.83 -6.81
N ASP A 59 -7.64 15.72 -5.94
CA ASP A 59 -7.00 17.04 -5.70
C ASP A 59 -5.63 16.88 -5.02
N TYR A 60 -5.44 15.83 -4.21
CA TYR A 60 -4.14 15.46 -3.65
C TYR A 60 -3.13 15.04 -4.73
N GLY A 61 -3.60 14.69 -5.89
CA GLY A 61 -2.80 14.27 -7.03
C GLY A 61 -2.75 12.77 -7.28
N VAL A 62 -3.67 11.99 -6.70
CA VAL A 62 -3.78 10.55 -6.99
C VAL A 62 -4.20 10.36 -8.44
N THR A 63 -3.39 9.63 -9.20
CA THR A 63 -3.61 9.32 -10.62
C THR A 63 -3.71 7.83 -10.89
N LEU A 64 -3.23 7.01 -9.94
CA LEU A 64 -3.27 5.55 -10.01
C LEU A 64 -3.64 4.97 -8.65
N ILE A 65 -4.55 4.00 -8.65
CA ILE A 65 -4.80 3.10 -7.52
C ILE A 65 -4.39 1.69 -7.93
N VAL A 66 -3.55 1.04 -7.10
CA VAL A 66 -3.21 -0.39 -7.21
C VAL A 66 -3.87 -1.14 -6.07
N ASP A 67 -4.87 -1.94 -6.39
CA ASP A 67 -5.66 -2.72 -5.43
C ASP A 67 -5.09 -4.13 -5.29
N LEU A 68 -4.56 -4.43 -4.10
CA LEU A 68 -3.92 -5.72 -3.77
C LEU A 68 -4.91 -6.78 -3.27
N ARG A 69 -6.21 -6.45 -3.23
CA ARG A 69 -7.26 -7.34 -2.73
C ARG A 69 -7.57 -8.46 -3.73
N SER A 70 -7.99 -9.60 -3.18
CA SER A 70 -8.48 -10.72 -3.95
C SER A 70 -9.75 -10.37 -4.75
N PRO A 71 -10.10 -11.12 -5.80
CA PRO A 71 -11.35 -10.94 -6.54
C PRO A 71 -12.57 -10.95 -5.61
N LYS A 72 -12.61 -11.87 -4.65
CA LYS A 72 -13.71 -12.00 -3.70
C LYS A 72 -13.87 -10.78 -2.78
N GLU A 73 -12.76 -10.22 -2.28
CA GLU A 73 -12.80 -9.00 -1.45
C GLU A 73 -13.29 -7.80 -2.27
N ARG A 74 -12.88 -7.71 -3.55
CA ARG A 74 -13.31 -6.64 -4.46
C ARG A 74 -14.78 -6.74 -4.84
N GLU A 75 -15.33 -7.94 -4.99
CA GLU A 75 -16.77 -8.16 -5.19
C GLU A 75 -17.60 -7.74 -3.98
N GLN A 76 -17.08 -7.94 -2.76
CA GLN A 76 -17.79 -7.57 -1.53
C GLN A 76 -17.79 -6.06 -1.27
N GLU A 77 -16.74 -5.36 -1.64
CA GLU A 77 -16.61 -3.92 -1.45
C GLU A 77 -15.93 -3.30 -2.70
N PRO A 78 -16.65 -3.18 -3.82
CA PRO A 78 -16.11 -2.61 -5.06
C PRO A 78 -15.90 -1.11 -4.93
N PHE A 79 -14.93 -0.56 -5.68
CA PHE A 79 -14.73 0.89 -5.84
C PHE A 79 -13.99 1.26 -7.14
N ASP A 80 -13.83 0.32 -8.03
CA ASP A 80 -13.18 0.50 -9.33
C ASP A 80 -13.90 1.57 -10.17
N ARG A 81 -15.24 1.54 -10.19
CA ARG A 81 -16.06 2.51 -10.93
C ARG A 81 -16.00 3.91 -10.34
N GLU A 82 -15.99 4.03 -9.03
CA GLU A 82 -15.89 5.29 -8.31
C GLU A 82 -14.50 5.92 -8.55
N ALA A 83 -13.42 5.13 -8.54
CA ALA A 83 -12.09 5.58 -8.89
C ALA A 83 -12.02 6.10 -10.32
N GLU A 84 -12.56 5.34 -11.29
CA GLU A 84 -12.62 5.74 -12.70
C GLU A 84 -13.48 6.98 -12.91
N ALA A 85 -14.62 7.09 -12.24
CA ALA A 85 -15.50 8.27 -12.28
C ALA A 85 -14.78 9.53 -11.73
N ALA A 86 -13.91 9.37 -10.72
CA ALA A 86 -13.04 10.42 -10.22
C ALA A 86 -11.87 10.75 -11.17
N GLY A 87 -11.72 10.02 -12.28
CA GLY A 87 -10.61 10.18 -13.23
C GLY A 87 -9.28 9.66 -12.69
N ILE A 88 -9.33 8.63 -11.85
CA ILE A 88 -8.16 7.93 -11.30
C ILE A 88 -8.08 6.56 -11.96
N ARG A 89 -6.93 6.20 -12.52
CA ARG A 89 -6.70 4.89 -13.13
C ARG A 89 -6.71 3.81 -12.05
N TYR A 90 -7.51 2.78 -12.23
CA TYR A 90 -7.57 1.64 -11.34
C TYR A 90 -6.86 0.43 -11.94
N HIS A 91 -6.05 -0.28 -11.15
CA HIS A 91 -5.38 -1.51 -11.53
C HIS A 91 -5.39 -2.52 -10.39
N ALA A 92 -5.92 -3.71 -10.63
CA ALA A 92 -5.99 -4.76 -9.61
C ALA A 92 -4.82 -5.73 -9.78
N VAL A 93 -4.06 -5.92 -8.69
CA VAL A 93 -2.98 -6.90 -8.61
C VAL A 93 -3.21 -7.74 -7.34
N PRO A 94 -4.03 -8.80 -7.43
CA PRO A 94 -4.36 -9.59 -6.26
C PRO A 94 -3.12 -10.28 -5.68
N MET A 95 -2.83 -9.98 -4.42
CA MET A 95 -1.81 -10.65 -3.63
C MET A 95 -2.52 -11.59 -2.64
N PHE A 96 -1.95 -12.74 -2.34
CA PHE A 96 -2.47 -13.74 -1.38
C PHE A 96 -3.40 -14.83 -1.89
N ASP A 97 -3.96 -14.76 -3.08
CA ASP A 97 -4.83 -15.84 -3.57
C ASP A 97 -4.11 -17.20 -3.62
N ASN A 98 -2.77 -17.19 -3.53
CA ASN A 98 -1.90 -18.37 -3.58
C ASN A 98 -1.42 -18.86 -2.19
N ILE A 99 -1.91 -18.32 -1.06
CA ILE A 99 -1.50 -18.79 0.28
C ILE A 99 -2.19 -20.09 0.65
N GLN A 100 -3.41 -20.30 0.14
CA GLN A 100 -4.03 -21.60 0.18
C GLN A 100 -3.58 -22.35 -1.08
N SER A 101 -2.82 -23.44 -0.90
CA SER A 101 -2.59 -24.37 -2.00
C SER A 101 -3.96 -24.83 -2.54
N ASN A 102 -4.11 -24.81 -3.87
CA ASN A 102 -5.35 -25.25 -4.52
C ASN A 102 -5.73 -26.72 -4.21
N ASP A 103 -4.83 -27.46 -3.57
CA ASP A 103 -5.00 -28.88 -3.21
C ASP A 103 -5.23 -29.12 -1.71
N GLY A 104 -5.27 -28.07 -0.87
CA GLY A 104 -5.53 -28.18 0.56
C GLY A 104 -4.42 -28.89 1.37
N THR A 105 -3.25 -29.10 0.79
CA THR A 105 -2.15 -29.87 1.39
C THR A 105 -1.18 -29.04 2.22
N GLU A 106 -1.18 -27.70 2.08
CA GLU A 106 -0.33 -26.84 2.88
C GLU A 106 -1.04 -26.27 4.09
N GLU A 107 -0.46 -26.49 5.26
CA GLU A 107 -0.90 -25.89 6.50
C GLU A 107 -0.79 -24.35 6.44
N PHE A 108 -1.78 -23.67 6.99
CA PHE A 108 -1.73 -22.21 7.17
C PHE A 108 -0.48 -21.85 7.98
N PRO A 109 0.24 -20.73 7.66
CA PRO A 109 1.44 -20.35 8.38
C PRO A 109 1.21 -20.31 9.89
N SER A 110 2.10 -20.92 10.66
CA SER A 110 1.98 -21.02 12.11
C SER A 110 2.24 -19.70 12.84
N SER A 111 2.85 -18.75 12.15
CA SER A 111 3.18 -17.41 12.68
C SER A 111 2.98 -16.32 11.63
N LEU A 112 2.81 -15.07 12.09
CA LEU A 112 2.82 -13.89 11.21
C LEU A 112 4.14 -13.73 10.48
N HIS A 113 5.25 -14.09 11.11
CA HIS A 113 6.58 -14.09 10.49
C HIS A 113 6.63 -14.98 9.25
N ASP A 114 6.20 -16.24 9.39
CA ASP A 114 6.15 -17.18 8.26
C ASP A 114 5.18 -16.73 7.17
N LEU A 115 4.09 -16.07 7.57
CA LEU A 115 3.14 -15.49 6.65
C LEU A 115 3.79 -14.41 5.76
N TYR A 116 4.55 -13.47 6.34
CA TYR A 116 5.21 -12.42 5.57
C TYR A 116 6.34 -12.97 4.70
N ILE A 117 7.10 -13.96 5.15
CA ILE A 117 8.09 -14.64 4.31
C ILE A 117 7.41 -15.30 3.11
N ARG A 118 6.32 -16.05 3.33
CA ARG A 118 5.55 -16.66 2.22
C ARG A 118 4.96 -15.62 1.27
N MET A 119 4.55 -14.45 1.80
CA MET A 119 4.11 -13.35 0.94
C MET A 119 5.18 -12.91 -0.05
N LEU A 120 6.40 -12.71 0.43
CA LEU A 120 7.51 -12.31 -0.41
C LEU A 120 7.88 -13.41 -1.41
N ASP A 121 8.00 -14.65 -0.95
CA ASP A 121 8.45 -15.78 -1.77
C ASP A 121 7.46 -16.14 -2.89
N ARG A 122 6.15 -16.03 -2.63
CA ARG A 122 5.11 -16.50 -3.56
C ARG A 122 4.47 -15.41 -4.41
N ASN A 123 4.60 -14.15 -4.03
CA ASN A 123 4.03 -13.04 -4.79
C ASN A 123 5.07 -12.23 -5.57
N GLY A 124 6.21 -12.81 -5.93
CA GLY A 124 7.26 -12.12 -6.68
C GLY A 124 6.79 -11.54 -8.01
N ASP A 125 5.90 -12.22 -8.74
CA ASP A 125 5.33 -11.72 -9.98
C ASP A 125 4.34 -10.58 -9.75
N GLN A 126 3.50 -10.68 -8.73
CA GLN A 126 2.56 -9.62 -8.33
C GLN A 126 3.31 -8.38 -7.84
N ILE A 127 4.32 -8.54 -6.99
CA ILE A 127 5.18 -7.43 -6.54
C ILE A 127 5.83 -6.75 -7.76
N ARG A 128 6.36 -7.54 -8.70
CA ARG A 128 6.94 -7.01 -9.94
C ARG A 128 5.91 -6.24 -10.77
N GLU A 129 4.68 -6.71 -10.85
CA GLU A 129 3.58 -6.03 -11.54
C GLU A 129 3.23 -4.70 -10.86
N VAL A 130 3.07 -4.70 -9.54
CA VAL A 130 2.84 -3.48 -8.74
C VAL A 130 3.92 -2.43 -9.02
N LEU A 131 5.20 -2.83 -8.93
CA LEU A 131 6.32 -1.91 -9.17
C LEU A 131 6.36 -1.41 -10.62
N ARG A 132 5.99 -2.24 -11.60
CA ARG A 132 5.87 -1.82 -13.00
C ARG A 132 4.76 -0.79 -13.21
N GLU A 133 3.61 -0.97 -12.56
CA GLU A 133 2.53 0.03 -12.63
C GLU A 133 2.93 1.37 -12.00
N PHE A 134 3.69 1.34 -10.90
CA PHE A 134 4.26 2.55 -10.31
C PHE A 134 5.25 3.26 -11.25
N LEU A 135 6.11 2.49 -11.95
CA LEU A 135 7.05 3.05 -12.92
C LEU A 135 6.35 3.65 -14.14
N LYS A 136 5.26 3.05 -14.62
CA LYS A 136 4.46 3.61 -15.73
C LYS A 136 3.72 4.90 -15.34
N ASN A 137 3.48 5.11 -14.05
CA ASN A 137 2.82 6.30 -13.53
C ASN A 137 3.87 7.37 -13.21
N GLU A 138 4.51 7.94 -14.24
CA GLU A 138 5.63 8.88 -14.10
C GLU A 138 5.24 10.15 -13.34
N GLU A 139 4.01 10.63 -13.55
CA GLU A 139 3.47 11.82 -12.92
C GLU A 139 2.31 11.48 -11.99
N GLY A 140 2.15 12.26 -10.92
CA GLY A 140 1.09 12.09 -9.93
C GLY A 140 1.41 11.07 -8.84
N CYS A 141 0.44 10.85 -7.99
CA CYS A 141 0.53 9.98 -6.82
C CYS A 141 -0.03 8.59 -7.13
N CYS A 142 0.68 7.56 -6.71
CA CYS A 142 0.21 6.18 -6.70
C CYS A 142 -0.35 5.85 -5.32
N LEU A 143 -1.62 5.49 -5.23
CA LEU A 143 -2.20 4.90 -4.03
C LEU A 143 -2.19 3.38 -4.17
N PHE A 144 -1.80 2.66 -3.14
CA PHE A 144 -1.89 1.20 -3.10
C PHE A 144 -2.56 0.74 -1.81
N ASN A 145 -3.47 -0.23 -1.93
CA ASN A 145 -4.33 -0.64 -0.82
C ASN A 145 -4.55 -2.14 -0.76
N CYS A 146 -4.95 -2.61 0.40
CA CYS A 146 -5.62 -3.89 0.58
C CYS A 146 -6.89 -3.69 1.43
N THR A 147 -7.39 -4.70 2.12
CA THR A 147 -8.60 -4.55 2.95
C THR A 147 -8.34 -3.68 4.19
N ALA A 148 -7.33 -4.02 4.99
CA ALA A 148 -6.98 -3.26 6.21
C ALA A 148 -5.85 -2.24 6.01
N GLY A 149 -5.20 -2.21 4.85
CA GLY A 149 -4.03 -1.37 4.60
C GLY A 149 -2.80 -1.74 5.44
N LYS A 150 -2.76 -2.96 5.99
CA LYS A 150 -1.76 -3.40 6.95
C LYS A 150 -0.77 -4.39 6.31
N ASP A 151 -1.18 -5.60 6.03
CA ASP A 151 -0.26 -6.71 5.70
C ASP A 151 0.27 -6.64 4.25
N ARG A 152 -0.57 -6.86 3.24
CA ARG A 152 -0.19 -6.77 1.81
C ARG A 152 0.35 -5.38 1.46
N THR A 153 -0.35 -4.37 1.92
CA THR A 153 0.05 -2.96 1.78
C THR A 153 1.36 -2.69 2.53
N GLY A 154 1.54 -3.27 3.73
CA GLY A 154 2.77 -3.17 4.50
C GLY A 154 3.98 -3.77 3.79
N VAL A 155 3.83 -4.92 3.12
CA VAL A 155 4.90 -5.52 2.31
C VAL A 155 5.34 -4.59 1.18
N ILE A 156 4.40 -3.99 0.44
CA ILE A 156 4.73 -3.04 -0.63
C ILE A 156 5.37 -1.76 -0.06
N ALA A 157 4.85 -1.22 1.06
CA ALA A 157 5.44 -0.05 1.72
C ALA A 157 6.88 -0.34 2.21
N MET A 158 7.10 -1.48 2.86
CA MET A 158 8.42 -1.93 3.29
C MET A 158 9.42 -1.98 2.13
N LEU A 159 9.02 -2.54 0.99
CA LEU A 159 9.89 -2.62 -0.19
C LEU A 159 10.21 -1.24 -0.76
N LEU A 160 9.23 -0.34 -0.85
CA LEU A 160 9.44 1.04 -1.34
C LEU A 160 10.35 1.83 -0.41
N LEU A 161 10.12 1.77 0.90
CA LEU A 161 10.93 2.47 1.91
C LEU A 161 12.35 1.89 1.98
N GLY A 162 12.50 0.56 1.87
CA GLY A 162 13.80 -0.09 1.79
C GLY A 162 14.60 0.32 0.53
N LEU A 163 13.94 0.40 -0.63
CA LEU A 163 14.56 0.91 -1.86
C LEU A 163 14.95 2.39 -1.76
N ALA A 164 14.26 3.16 -0.93
CA ALA A 164 14.57 4.55 -0.65
C ALA A 164 15.60 4.75 0.49
N ASP A 165 16.23 3.67 0.95
CA ASP A 165 17.23 3.66 2.01
C ASP A 165 16.74 4.26 3.34
N VAL A 166 15.47 4.04 3.68
CA VAL A 166 14.91 4.44 4.99
C VAL A 166 15.41 3.48 6.07
N GLU A 167 15.62 4.00 7.28
CA GLU A 167 16.08 3.21 8.44
C GLU A 167 15.07 2.13 8.82
N ASP A 168 15.54 0.93 9.16
CA ASP A 168 14.72 -0.24 9.48
C ASP A 168 13.72 0.02 10.60
N ASP A 169 14.14 0.72 11.68
CA ASP A 169 13.26 1.08 12.80
C ASP A 169 12.08 1.97 12.35
N THR A 170 12.31 2.84 11.37
CA THR A 170 11.25 3.69 10.78
C THR A 170 10.31 2.86 9.91
N ILE A 171 10.83 1.93 9.11
CA ILE A 171 10.03 1.01 8.29
C ILE A 171 9.14 0.12 9.17
N ILE A 172 9.69 -0.37 10.29
CA ILE A 172 8.94 -1.21 11.25
C ILE A 172 7.83 -0.41 11.94
N ALA A 173 8.06 0.88 12.17
CA ALA A 173 7.09 1.76 12.83
C ALA A 173 5.96 2.24 11.92
N ASP A 174 6.18 2.25 10.57
CA ASP A 174 5.14 2.55 9.60
C ASP A 174 4.10 1.43 9.51
#